data_7b4ffd9177f112c19a00ee00b0f5e24c
#
_entry.id   7b4ffd9177f112c19a00ee00b0f5e24c
#
_cell.length_a   1.000
_cell.length_b   1.000
_cell.length_c   1.000
_cell.angle_alpha   90.00
_cell.angle_beta   90.00
_cell.angle_gamma   90.00
#
_symmetry.space_group_name_H-M   'P 1'
#
loop_
_entity.id
_entity.type
_entity.pdbx_description
1 polymer ?
#
loop_
_entity_poly.entity_id
_entity_poly.type
_entity_poly.pdbx_seq_one_letter_code
_entity_poly.pdbx_strand_id
1 'polypeptide(L)'
;MKKILSQLLPSIENKVVAVDGTVITDLSVINEIPITNLVFDSREVTTDSLFFALPGTHIDGNKFISEAILAGANAVIYQGTLSPGNQEDIAKAIIKRSIQNEMSQDKIKFSPVLINVADSRYAMAPVSSTFYDNPSERMVVIGVTGTEGKSSTVSFIWQLLRGCGKKAGFISTVEYSLGGEAIPNPQHQTTPEAPIIQHHLNEMLMNGCDYAVVETSSHGLSSKLNRCGNIMFDCGVFMNVTLEHLEFHKNFETYRSDKANLFRALDKHNHIKTIQGQKKKINSIGIVNLEDPSAKYFIDATNHPVYGFTSLGKAGKAASESENTRISLPEIPANLRYMTATNIVSDTYGISFDVDADGKDGIYAENYNSATPREHVKFSVKASIPGAFNAYNLMASITAVSSVTGLSFEDVASRVSTLTPIKGRMTVINEGQPFEVIIDYAHTPSSFETIFPPLRKRCSGKIFSVFGSGGERDVTKRPLQGQIAAKYCDVVVLADEDPRGEDPVELLKQIAAGAEKEGKIMDKDLFIIHERQKAIREVFKMAQKGDIVLLLGKSHENSIIYKNYTMPYDEISEAKQALKEILK
;
A
#
# COMPACT_ATOMS: atom_id res chain seq x y z
N MET A 1 -16.45 -20.35 -2.57
CA MET A 1 -15.57 -21.55 -2.67
C MET A 1 -15.87 -22.50 -1.51
N LYS A 2 -15.60 -23.80 -1.62
CA LYS A 2 -15.77 -24.76 -0.51
C LYS A 2 -14.58 -25.69 -0.47
N LYS A 3 -13.96 -25.86 0.68
CA LYS A 3 -12.87 -26.79 0.97
C LYS A 3 -13.23 -27.68 2.15
N ILE A 4 -12.54 -28.79 2.30
CA ILE A 4 -12.60 -29.62 3.50
C ILE A 4 -11.42 -29.26 4.40
N LEU A 5 -11.63 -29.23 5.72
CA LEU A 5 -10.64 -28.77 6.69
C LEU A 5 -9.29 -29.51 6.54
N SER A 6 -9.32 -30.83 6.29
CA SER A 6 -8.11 -31.63 6.07
C SER A 6 -7.28 -31.21 4.84
N GLN A 7 -7.86 -30.46 3.90
CA GLN A 7 -7.12 -29.90 2.75
C GLN A 7 -6.34 -28.65 3.11
N LEU A 8 -6.74 -27.94 4.19
CA LEU A 8 -6.15 -26.67 4.61
C LEU A 8 -5.01 -26.86 5.62
N LEU A 9 -5.18 -27.80 6.55
CA LEU A 9 -4.23 -27.99 7.66
C LEU A 9 -2.80 -28.38 7.25
N PRO A 10 -2.55 -29.14 6.15
CA PRO A 10 -1.19 -29.43 5.71
C PRO A 10 -0.35 -28.21 5.33
N SER A 11 -1.00 -27.04 5.13
CA SER A 11 -0.31 -25.78 4.83
C SER A 11 0.40 -25.14 6.03
N ILE A 12 0.12 -25.61 7.26
CA ILE A 12 0.63 -25.07 8.53
C ILE A 12 1.05 -26.17 9.49
N GLU A 13 2.01 -25.87 10.37
CA GLU A 13 2.25 -26.69 11.56
C GLU A 13 1.13 -26.45 12.56
N ASN A 14 0.42 -27.52 12.93
CA ASN A 14 -0.76 -27.42 13.77
C ASN A 14 -0.94 -28.62 14.69
N LYS A 15 -1.77 -28.44 15.73
CA LYS A 15 -2.28 -29.52 16.57
C LYS A 15 -3.79 -29.36 16.67
N VAL A 16 -4.53 -30.39 16.30
CA VAL A 16 -5.95 -30.48 16.60
C VAL A 16 -6.09 -30.86 18.07
N VAL A 17 -6.87 -30.10 18.81
CA VAL A 17 -6.97 -30.24 20.27
C VAL A 17 -8.42 -30.25 20.76
N ALA A 18 -8.67 -30.93 21.87
CA ALA A 18 -9.88 -30.80 22.63
C ALA A 18 -9.90 -29.45 23.40
N VAL A 19 -11.03 -29.10 24.01
CA VAL A 19 -11.22 -27.83 24.73
C VAL A 19 -10.24 -27.68 25.91
N ASP A 20 -9.86 -28.79 26.54
CA ASP A 20 -8.88 -28.84 27.63
C ASP A 20 -7.43 -28.78 27.16
N GLY A 21 -7.18 -28.71 25.85
CA GLY A 21 -5.86 -28.68 25.25
C GLY A 21 -5.26 -30.05 24.94
N THR A 22 -5.96 -31.14 25.24
CA THR A 22 -5.51 -32.49 24.90
C THR A 22 -5.44 -32.68 23.39
N VAL A 23 -4.30 -33.17 22.88
CA VAL A 23 -4.10 -33.39 21.43
C VAL A 23 -4.98 -34.55 20.95
N ILE A 24 -5.77 -34.30 19.92
CA ILE A 24 -6.59 -35.30 19.24
C ILE A 24 -5.72 -35.98 18.17
N THR A 25 -5.52 -37.30 18.30
CA THR A 25 -4.70 -38.07 17.38
C THR A 25 -5.51 -38.70 16.23
N ASP A 26 -6.79 -38.98 16.45
CA ASP A 26 -7.70 -39.43 15.37
C ASP A 26 -8.22 -38.18 14.62
N LEU A 27 -7.63 -37.94 13.46
CA LEU A 27 -7.97 -36.84 12.58
C LEU A 27 -9.05 -37.18 11.55
N SER A 28 -9.73 -38.31 11.66
CA SER A 28 -10.79 -38.73 10.72
C SER A 28 -11.92 -37.70 10.65
N VAL A 29 -12.23 -37.04 11.76
CA VAL A 29 -13.27 -36.02 11.87
C VAL A 29 -13.04 -34.81 10.95
N ILE A 30 -11.79 -34.40 10.72
CA ILE A 30 -11.50 -33.22 9.90
C ILE A 30 -11.68 -33.47 8.38
N ASN A 31 -11.81 -34.74 7.97
CA ASN A 31 -11.98 -35.12 6.55
C ASN A 31 -13.39 -34.81 6.00
N GLU A 32 -14.33 -34.48 6.87
CA GLU A 32 -15.72 -34.20 6.46
C GLU A 32 -16.12 -32.74 6.72
N ILE A 33 -15.34 -31.98 7.49
CA ILE A 33 -15.69 -30.61 7.90
C ILE A 33 -15.58 -29.63 6.75
N PRO A 34 -16.69 -29.06 6.28
CA PRO A 34 -16.68 -28.07 5.23
C PRO A 34 -16.24 -26.70 5.78
N ILE A 35 -15.44 -26.01 4.99
CA ILE A 35 -15.07 -24.60 5.19
C ILE A 35 -15.46 -23.84 3.92
N THR A 36 -16.30 -22.82 4.09
CA THR A 36 -16.78 -21.97 3.00
C THR A 36 -16.32 -20.52 3.11
N ASN A 37 -15.83 -20.12 4.29
CA ASN A 37 -15.39 -18.76 4.57
C ASN A 37 -14.19 -18.76 5.53
N LEU A 38 -13.29 -17.79 5.36
CA LEU A 38 -12.14 -17.53 6.23
C LEU A 38 -12.34 -16.18 6.91
N VAL A 39 -12.38 -16.15 8.24
CA VAL A 39 -12.79 -14.97 9.01
C VAL A 39 -11.82 -14.73 10.18
N PHE A 40 -11.49 -13.47 10.44
CA PHE A 40 -10.66 -13.03 11.57
C PHE A 40 -11.36 -11.96 12.44
N ASP A 41 -12.61 -11.61 12.14
CA ASP A 41 -13.52 -10.81 12.98
C ASP A 41 -14.71 -11.69 13.36
N SER A 42 -14.93 -11.91 14.66
CA SER A 42 -16.01 -12.79 15.15
C SER A 42 -17.40 -12.35 14.71
N ARG A 43 -17.60 -11.07 14.43
CA ARG A 43 -18.85 -10.47 13.95
C ARG A 43 -19.21 -10.85 12.51
N GLU A 44 -18.20 -11.28 11.72
CA GLU A 44 -18.33 -11.68 10.31
C GLU A 44 -18.49 -13.21 10.16
N VAL A 45 -18.47 -13.96 11.27
CA VAL A 45 -18.60 -15.41 11.22
C VAL A 45 -19.99 -15.82 10.73
N THR A 46 -20.00 -16.75 9.78
CA THR A 46 -21.19 -17.39 9.23
C THR A 46 -21.07 -18.91 9.32
N THR A 47 -22.12 -19.64 8.91
CA THR A 47 -22.07 -21.11 8.85
C THR A 47 -20.90 -21.58 8.00
N ASP A 48 -20.23 -22.65 8.45
CA ASP A 48 -19.06 -23.27 7.82
C ASP A 48 -17.81 -22.35 7.71
N SER A 49 -17.70 -21.32 8.58
CA SER A 49 -16.49 -20.51 8.65
C SER A 49 -15.34 -21.22 9.36
N LEU A 50 -14.10 -20.90 8.95
CA LEU A 50 -12.90 -21.07 9.74
C LEU A 50 -12.53 -19.71 10.33
N PHE A 51 -12.52 -19.63 11.65
CA PHE A 51 -12.22 -18.42 12.40
C PHE A 51 -10.76 -18.40 12.87
N PHE A 52 -10.05 -17.29 12.63
CA PHE A 52 -8.73 -17.03 13.18
C PHE A 52 -8.84 -16.18 14.44
N ALA A 53 -8.61 -16.76 15.60
CA ALA A 53 -8.54 -16.03 16.87
C ALA A 53 -7.15 -15.38 17.00
N LEU A 54 -7.08 -14.08 16.71
CA LEU A 54 -5.82 -13.34 16.65
C LEU A 54 -5.52 -12.64 17.98
N PRO A 55 -4.26 -12.63 18.45
CA PRO A 55 -3.84 -11.76 19.54
C PRO A 55 -3.92 -10.30 19.08
N GLY A 56 -4.73 -9.50 19.75
CA GLY A 56 -4.81 -8.06 19.54
C GLY A 56 -3.93 -7.28 20.51
N THR A 57 -3.71 -6.00 20.24
CA THR A 57 -2.94 -5.10 21.13
C THR A 57 -3.65 -4.82 22.46
N HIS A 58 -4.97 -4.84 22.48
CA HIS A 58 -5.80 -4.52 23.65
C HIS A 58 -6.70 -5.68 24.08
N ILE A 59 -7.07 -6.57 23.17
CA ILE A 59 -8.00 -7.66 23.42
C ILE A 59 -7.44 -8.93 22.80
N ASP A 60 -7.39 -10.02 23.58
CA ASP A 60 -7.04 -11.36 23.10
C ASP A 60 -8.22 -11.96 22.32
N GLY A 61 -8.00 -12.31 21.04
CA GLY A 61 -8.99 -12.93 20.18
C GLY A 61 -9.53 -14.28 20.68
N ASN A 62 -8.79 -14.97 21.56
CA ASN A 62 -9.23 -16.21 22.19
C ASN A 62 -10.55 -16.04 22.99
N LYS A 63 -10.86 -14.82 23.45
CA LYS A 63 -12.13 -14.50 24.13
C LYS A 63 -13.36 -14.60 23.23
N PHE A 64 -13.17 -14.51 21.90
CA PHE A 64 -14.26 -14.55 20.92
C PHE A 64 -14.52 -15.93 20.32
N ILE A 65 -13.77 -16.96 20.75
CA ILE A 65 -13.89 -18.33 20.20
C ILE A 65 -15.29 -18.89 20.44
N SER A 66 -15.83 -18.74 21.65
CA SER A 66 -17.18 -19.21 22.01
C SER A 66 -18.26 -18.52 21.16
N GLU A 67 -18.15 -17.22 20.94
CA GLU A 67 -19.04 -16.43 20.09
C GLU A 67 -18.97 -16.89 18.63
N ALA A 68 -17.77 -17.06 18.09
CA ALA A 68 -17.56 -17.56 16.72
C ALA A 68 -18.15 -18.95 16.51
N ILE A 69 -18.03 -19.86 17.48
CA ILE A 69 -18.65 -21.18 17.45
C ILE A 69 -20.17 -21.08 17.39
N LEU A 70 -20.77 -20.23 18.22
CA LEU A 70 -22.23 -20.03 18.24
C LEU A 70 -22.73 -19.39 16.93
N ALA A 71 -21.94 -18.52 16.31
CA ALA A 71 -22.25 -17.89 15.04
C ALA A 71 -22.10 -18.83 13.83
N GLY A 72 -21.45 -19.99 13.98
CA GLY A 72 -21.38 -21.00 12.91
C GLY A 72 -19.98 -21.43 12.47
N ALA A 73 -18.92 -21.03 13.18
CA ALA A 73 -17.57 -21.51 12.86
C ALA A 73 -17.44 -23.02 13.05
N ASN A 74 -17.02 -23.75 12.01
CA ASN A 74 -16.74 -25.18 12.07
C ASN A 74 -15.32 -25.49 12.53
N ALA A 75 -14.41 -24.53 12.39
CA ALA A 75 -13.04 -24.65 12.83
C ALA A 75 -12.53 -23.32 13.39
N VAL A 76 -11.64 -23.39 14.37
CA VAL A 76 -11.00 -22.22 14.96
C VAL A 76 -9.50 -22.45 15.02
N ILE A 77 -8.72 -21.56 14.41
CA ILE A 77 -7.26 -21.50 14.55
C ILE A 77 -6.94 -20.48 15.65
N TYR A 78 -6.18 -20.88 16.65
CA TYR A 78 -5.76 -20.03 17.76
C TYR A 78 -4.33 -20.32 18.21
N GLN A 79 -3.74 -19.44 19.00
CA GLN A 79 -2.40 -19.64 19.56
C GLN A 79 -2.42 -19.59 21.10
N GLY A 80 -1.38 -20.18 21.69
CA GLY A 80 -1.19 -20.18 23.14
C GLY A 80 -2.08 -21.18 23.87
N THR A 81 -2.30 -20.93 25.17
CA THR A 81 -3.09 -21.77 26.06
C THR A 81 -4.41 -21.06 26.40
N LEU A 82 -5.53 -21.75 26.27
CA LEU A 82 -6.83 -21.23 26.66
C LEU A 82 -6.92 -21.14 28.20
N SER A 83 -7.39 -20.01 28.70
CA SER A 83 -7.71 -19.86 30.13
C SER A 83 -8.84 -20.80 30.55
N PRO A 84 -8.93 -21.19 31.85
CA PRO A 84 -10.04 -22.03 32.33
C PRO A 84 -11.43 -21.43 32.01
N GLY A 85 -11.57 -20.10 32.08
CA GLY A 85 -12.83 -19.42 31.70
C GLY A 85 -13.15 -19.56 30.22
N ASN A 86 -12.15 -19.37 29.34
CA ASN A 86 -12.34 -19.57 27.90
C ASN A 86 -12.70 -21.03 27.58
N GLN A 87 -12.05 -22.00 28.24
CA GLN A 87 -12.37 -23.42 28.08
C GLN A 87 -13.82 -23.73 28.44
N GLU A 88 -14.31 -23.20 29.59
CA GLU A 88 -15.68 -23.36 30.04
C GLU A 88 -16.68 -22.74 29.04
N ASP A 89 -16.43 -21.53 28.58
CA ASP A 89 -17.29 -20.83 27.63
C ASP A 89 -17.34 -21.54 26.27
N ILE A 90 -16.20 -22.02 25.79
CA ILE A 90 -16.11 -22.81 24.55
C ILE A 90 -16.89 -24.12 24.69
N ALA A 91 -16.72 -24.85 25.81
CA ALA A 91 -17.46 -26.10 26.06
C ALA A 91 -18.97 -25.86 26.06
N LYS A 92 -19.44 -24.81 26.75
CA LYS A 92 -20.85 -24.41 26.74
C LYS A 92 -21.35 -24.07 25.32
N ALA A 93 -20.54 -23.35 24.54
CA ALA A 93 -20.89 -22.98 23.18
C ALA A 93 -21.02 -24.20 22.26
N ILE A 94 -20.13 -25.17 22.37
CA ILE A 94 -20.19 -26.44 21.62
C ILE A 94 -21.47 -27.21 21.95
N ILE A 95 -21.81 -27.36 23.25
CA ILE A 95 -23.02 -28.07 23.70
C ILE A 95 -24.26 -27.33 23.18
N LYS A 96 -24.33 -25.99 23.37
CA LYS A 96 -25.48 -25.19 22.92
C LYS A 96 -25.68 -25.31 21.40
N ARG A 97 -24.61 -25.28 20.63
CA ARG A 97 -24.66 -25.46 19.16
C ARG A 97 -25.15 -26.85 18.79
N SER A 98 -24.71 -27.91 19.48
CA SER A 98 -25.17 -29.27 19.23
C SER A 98 -26.68 -29.41 19.45
N ILE A 99 -27.22 -28.82 20.54
CA ILE A 99 -28.66 -28.82 20.83
C ILE A 99 -29.43 -28.05 19.73
N GLN A 100 -28.93 -26.88 19.30
CA GLN A 100 -29.56 -26.10 18.23
C GLN A 100 -29.59 -26.88 16.89
N ASN A 101 -28.56 -27.65 16.61
CA ASN A 101 -28.46 -28.48 15.40
C ASN A 101 -29.44 -29.66 15.44
N GLU A 102 -29.67 -30.27 16.59
CA GLU A 102 -30.68 -31.35 16.77
C GLU A 102 -32.12 -30.85 16.57
N MET A 103 -32.37 -29.59 16.92
CA MET A 103 -33.70 -28.96 16.81
C MET A 103 -33.99 -28.38 15.42
N SER A 104 -32.95 -28.16 14.58
CA SER A 104 -33.09 -27.61 13.23
C SER A 104 -33.27 -28.73 12.21
N GLN A 105 -34.04 -28.46 11.13
CA GLN A 105 -34.15 -29.39 9.99
C GLN A 105 -32.85 -29.46 9.18
N ASP A 106 -32.01 -28.44 9.25
CA ASP A 106 -30.66 -28.39 8.69
C ASP A 106 -29.70 -29.04 9.70
N LYS A 107 -29.50 -30.35 9.59
CA LYS A 107 -28.56 -31.11 10.40
C LYS A 107 -27.12 -30.69 10.09
N ILE A 108 -26.59 -29.71 10.83
CA ILE A 108 -25.15 -29.45 10.87
C ILE A 108 -24.51 -30.62 11.60
N LYS A 109 -23.85 -31.50 10.86
CA LYS A 109 -23.34 -32.79 11.36
C LYS A 109 -22.04 -32.69 12.17
N PHE A 110 -21.41 -31.50 12.26
CA PHE A 110 -20.03 -31.40 12.71
C PHE A 110 -19.90 -30.64 14.04
N SER A 111 -19.17 -31.23 14.97
CA SER A 111 -18.69 -30.52 16.15
C SER A 111 -17.56 -29.56 15.73
N PRO A 112 -17.51 -28.33 16.27
CA PRO A 112 -16.42 -27.40 15.98
C PRO A 112 -15.05 -27.97 16.38
N VAL A 113 -14.03 -27.73 15.56
CA VAL A 113 -12.66 -28.21 15.78
C VAL A 113 -11.76 -27.07 16.18
N LEU A 114 -10.99 -27.27 17.25
CA LEU A 114 -9.98 -26.32 17.72
C LEU A 114 -8.61 -26.74 17.18
N ILE A 115 -7.88 -25.77 16.61
CA ILE A 115 -6.59 -25.96 15.97
C ILE A 115 -5.59 -25.02 16.63
N ASN A 116 -4.68 -25.57 17.42
CA ASN A 116 -3.63 -24.82 18.07
C ASN A 116 -2.41 -24.72 17.15
N VAL A 117 -1.89 -23.51 17.00
CA VAL A 117 -0.71 -23.17 16.19
C VAL A 117 0.27 -22.31 16.99
N ALA A 118 1.52 -22.27 16.55
CA ALA A 118 2.53 -21.41 17.18
C ALA A 118 2.19 -19.92 17.01
N ASP A 119 1.67 -19.52 15.84
CA ASP A 119 1.28 -18.15 15.51
C ASP A 119 0.04 -18.16 14.61
N SER A 120 -1.10 -17.72 15.17
CA SER A 120 -2.38 -17.71 14.45
C SER A 120 -2.42 -16.66 13.33
N ARG A 121 -1.66 -15.57 13.47
CA ARG A 121 -1.54 -14.53 12.45
C ARG A 121 -0.70 -15.01 11.27
N TYR A 122 0.43 -15.67 11.55
CA TYR A 122 1.24 -16.26 10.50
C TYR A 122 0.48 -17.32 9.71
N ALA A 123 -0.36 -18.12 10.37
CA ALA A 123 -1.15 -19.19 9.76
C ALA A 123 -2.18 -18.68 8.74
N MET A 124 -2.61 -17.41 8.82
CA MET A 124 -3.61 -16.86 7.89
C MET A 124 -3.17 -16.95 6.43
N ALA A 125 -1.92 -16.61 6.12
CA ALA A 125 -1.44 -16.54 4.74
C ALA A 125 -1.42 -17.92 4.04
N PRO A 126 -0.76 -18.97 4.58
CA PRO A 126 -0.74 -20.29 3.95
C PRO A 126 -2.13 -20.93 3.89
N VAL A 127 -2.95 -20.81 4.94
CA VAL A 127 -4.32 -21.35 4.93
C VAL A 127 -5.17 -20.66 3.87
N SER A 128 -5.09 -19.34 3.76
CA SER A 128 -5.85 -18.58 2.76
C SER A 128 -5.40 -18.87 1.33
N SER A 129 -4.09 -18.95 1.11
CA SER A 129 -3.55 -19.34 -0.21
C SER A 129 -4.07 -20.71 -0.64
N THR A 130 -4.03 -21.68 0.26
CA THR A 130 -4.53 -23.04 0.00
C THR A 130 -6.05 -23.05 -0.18
N PHE A 131 -6.80 -22.29 0.60
CA PHE A 131 -8.25 -22.17 0.47
C PHE A 131 -8.66 -21.69 -0.91
N TYR A 132 -7.96 -20.71 -1.48
CA TYR A 132 -8.20 -20.15 -2.81
C TYR A 132 -7.39 -20.83 -3.93
N ASP A 133 -6.88 -22.05 -3.73
CA ASP A 133 -6.10 -22.83 -4.71
C ASP A 133 -4.86 -22.09 -5.24
N ASN A 134 -4.12 -21.42 -4.33
CA ASN A 134 -2.87 -20.72 -4.61
C ASN A 134 -2.98 -19.77 -5.82
N PRO A 135 -3.80 -18.72 -5.77
CA PRO A 135 -4.13 -17.92 -6.96
C PRO A 135 -2.89 -17.31 -7.63
N SER A 136 -1.84 -16.98 -6.87
CA SER A 136 -0.60 -16.43 -7.42
C SER A 136 0.23 -17.42 -8.24
N GLU A 137 -0.07 -18.72 -8.23
CA GLU A 137 0.53 -19.71 -9.15
C GLU A 137 -0.05 -19.61 -10.58
N ARG A 138 -1.16 -18.89 -10.74
CA ARG A 138 -1.93 -18.85 -11.98
C ARG A 138 -1.98 -17.45 -12.61
N MET A 139 -1.24 -16.49 -12.06
CA MET A 139 -1.10 -15.12 -12.58
C MET A 139 0.31 -14.58 -12.30
N VAL A 140 0.73 -13.60 -13.08
CA VAL A 140 1.94 -12.81 -12.83
C VAL A 140 1.64 -11.79 -11.75
N VAL A 141 2.45 -11.76 -10.67
CA VAL A 141 2.23 -10.86 -9.56
C VAL A 141 3.38 -9.86 -9.42
N ILE A 142 3.04 -8.57 -9.43
CA ILE A 142 3.97 -7.45 -9.27
C ILE A 142 3.72 -6.85 -7.88
N GLY A 143 4.76 -6.77 -7.05
CA GLY A 143 4.71 -6.08 -5.76
C GLY A 143 5.38 -4.71 -5.86
N VAL A 144 4.81 -3.70 -5.19
CA VAL A 144 5.41 -2.36 -5.12
C VAL A 144 5.55 -1.93 -3.67
N THR A 145 6.79 -1.63 -3.24
CA THR A 145 7.09 -1.15 -1.89
C THR A 145 7.83 0.19 -1.92
N GLY A 146 7.78 0.89 -0.80
CA GLY A 146 8.41 2.19 -0.59
C GLY A 146 7.78 2.91 0.59
N THR A 147 8.34 4.04 1.01
CA THR A 147 7.65 4.97 1.91
C THR A 147 6.64 5.78 1.11
N GLU A 148 7.08 6.38 0.00
CA GLU A 148 6.27 7.20 -0.89
C GLU A 148 6.17 6.57 -2.30
N GLY A 149 5.19 7.00 -3.10
CA GLY A 149 5.04 6.61 -4.51
C GLY A 149 4.37 5.27 -4.77
N LYS A 150 4.14 4.41 -3.78
CA LYS A 150 3.57 3.06 -3.92
C LYS A 150 2.26 3.03 -4.70
N SER A 151 1.23 3.72 -4.19
CA SER A 151 -0.12 3.71 -4.78
C SER A 151 -0.12 4.23 -6.20
N SER A 152 0.65 5.30 -6.46
CA SER A 152 0.80 5.87 -7.82
C SER A 152 1.42 4.86 -8.77
N THR A 153 2.53 4.24 -8.37
CA THR A 153 3.22 3.23 -9.18
C THR A 153 2.34 2.01 -9.43
N VAL A 154 1.62 1.51 -8.42
CA VAL A 154 0.67 0.38 -8.57
C VAL A 154 -0.40 0.71 -9.60
N SER A 155 -1.04 1.87 -9.49
CA SER A 155 -2.07 2.29 -10.43
C SER A 155 -1.51 2.49 -11.85
N PHE A 156 -0.34 3.11 -11.99
CA PHE A 156 0.27 3.30 -13.31
C PHE A 156 0.67 1.96 -13.96
N ILE A 157 1.22 1.02 -13.21
CA ILE A 157 1.50 -0.34 -13.72
C ILE A 157 0.20 -1.00 -14.20
N TRP A 158 -0.85 -0.96 -13.41
CA TRP A 158 -2.15 -1.53 -13.79
C TRP A 158 -2.74 -0.87 -15.04
N GLN A 159 -2.73 0.47 -15.11
CA GLN A 159 -3.22 1.20 -16.28
C GLN A 159 -2.39 0.89 -17.54
N LEU A 160 -1.05 0.83 -17.41
CA LEU A 160 -0.15 0.48 -18.52
C LEU A 160 -0.36 -0.96 -18.99
N LEU A 161 -0.51 -1.93 -18.08
CA LEU A 161 -0.85 -3.30 -18.46
C LEU A 161 -2.15 -3.34 -19.28
N ARG A 162 -3.20 -2.66 -18.83
CA ARG A 162 -4.46 -2.55 -19.59
C ARG A 162 -4.28 -1.84 -20.93
N GLY A 163 -3.55 -0.72 -20.95
CA GLY A 163 -3.20 0.01 -22.18
C GLY A 163 -2.42 -0.83 -23.19
N CYS A 164 -1.66 -1.81 -22.72
CA CYS A 164 -0.97 -2.82 -23.53
C CYS A 164 -1.83 -4.06 -23.84
N GLY A 165 -3.16 -3.99 -23.62
CA GLY A 165 -4.09 -5.08 -23.92
C GLY A 165 -4.02 -6.28 -22.96
N LYS A 166 -3.40 -6.12 -21.78
CA LYS A 166 -3.34 -7.19 -20.78
C LYS A 166 -4.52 -7.10 -19.81
N LYS A 167 -5.05 -8.24 -19.38
CA LYS A 167 -6.06 -8.30 -18.33
C LYS A 167 -5.36 -8.29 -16.97
N ALA A 168 -5.59 -7.24 -16.21
CA ALA A 168 -4.93 -7.00 -14.93
C ALA A 168 -5.89 -6.47 -13.88
N GLY A 169 -5.66 -6.87 -12.62
CA GLY A 169 -6.25 -6.28 -11.43
C GLY A 169 -5.17 -5.67 -10.53
N PHE A 170 -5.57 -4.92 -9.50
CA PHE A 170 -4.64 -4.39 -8.52
C PHE A 170 -5.29 -4.23 -7.13
N ILE A 171 -4.45 -4.17 -6.10
CA ILE A 171 -4.80 -3.90 -4.71
C ILE A 171 -3.93 -2.74 -4.24
N SER A 172 -4.54 -1.63 -3.80
CA SER A 172 -3.83 -0.43 -3.33
C SER A 172 -4.58 0.24 -2.18
N THR A 173 -3.95 1.21 -1.54
CA THR A 173 -4.52 2.01 -0.44
C THR A 173 -5.75 2.78 -0.88
N VAL A 174 -5.72 3.37 -2.07
CA VAL A 174 -6.74 4.31 -2.56
C VAL A 174 -7.89 3.59 -3.23
N GLU A 175 -7.56 2.69 -4.12
CA GLU A 175 -8.48 1.97 -5.00
C GLU A 175 -8.00 0.54 -5.20
N TYR A 176 -8.89 -0.32 -5.68
CA TYR A 176 -8.55 -1.65 -6.17
C TYR A 176 -9.38 -2.00 -7.41
N SER A 177 -8.92 -2.96 -8.19
CA SER A 177 -9.66 -3.53 -9.31
C SER A 177 -9.52 -5.03 -9.33
N LEU A 178 -10.62 -5.72 -9.45
CA LEU A 178 -10.67 -7.18 -9.57
C LEU A 178 -10.76 -7.62 -11.06
N GLY A 179 -10.29 -6.76 -11.98
CA GLY A 179 -10.30 -7.01 -13.44
C GLY A 179 -11.25 -6.11 -14.22
N GLY A 180 -12.12 -5.37 -13.54
CA GLY A 180 -13.00 -4.33 -14.10
C GLY A 180 -12.43 -2.92 -13.93
N GLU A 181 -13.31 -1.96 -13.73
CA GLU A 181 -12.96 -0.59 -13.37
C GLU A 181 -12.40 -0.54 -11.94
N ALA A 182 -11.59 0.49 -11.65
CA ALA A 182 -11.10 0.74 -10.32
C ALA A 182 -12.25 1.25 -9.43
N ILE A 183 -12.32 0.75 -8.21
CA ILE A 183 -13.29 1.16 -7.20
C ILE A 183 -12.57 1.60 -5.92
N PRO A 184 -13.12 2.56 -5.16
CA PRO A 184 -12.52 3.04 -3.91
C PRO A 184 -12.31 1.89 -2.92
N ASN A 185 -11.15 1.88 -2.26
CA ASN A 185 -10.87 0.90 -1.22
C ASN A 185 -11.56 1.35 0.10
N PRO A 186 -12.50 0.59 0.63
CA PRO A 186 -13.19 0.94 1.88
C PRO A 186 -12.33 0.70 3.12
N GLN A 187 -11.20 0.02 2.99
CA GLN A 187 -10.33 -0.33 4.10
C GLN A 187 -9.27 0.74 4.34
N HIS A 188 -9.00 1.05 5.62
CA HIS A 188 -7.94 1.99 6.02
C HIS A 188 -6.55 1.34 6.12
N GLN A 189 -6.32 0.24 5.40
CA GLN A 189 -5.06 -0.49 5.38
C GLN A 189 -4.47 -0.53 3.97
N THR A 190 -3.22 -0.11 3.85
CA THR A 190 -2.48 -0.16 2.57
C THR A 190 -2.37 -1.57 2.02
N THR A 191 -2.06 -2.53 2.87
CA THR A 191 -1.98 -3.95 2.54
C THR A 191 -2.96 -4.68 3.44
N PRO A 192 -4.08 -5.21 2.91
CA PRO A 192 -5.09 -5.93 3.67
C PRO A 192 -4.54 -7.19 4.37
N GLU A 193 -5.32 -7.79 5.25
CA GLU A 193 -4.98 -9.09 5.83
C GLU A 193 -4.96 -10.20 4.77
N ALA A 194 -4.16 -11.23 4.99
CA ALA A 194 -3.90 -12.29 4.01
C ALA A 194 -5.17 -12.95 3.41
N PRO A 195 -6.24 -13.24 4.20
CA PRO A 195 -7.48 -13.78 3.64
C PRO A 195 -8.10 -12.89 2.56
N ILE A 196 -8.05 -11.57 2.76
CA ILE A 196 -8.61 -10.59 1.82
C ILE A 196 -7.76 -10.51 0.55
N ILE A 197 -6.42 -10.48 0.68
CA ILE A 197 -5.53 -10.44 -0.48
C ILE A 197 -5.73 -11.70 -1.34
N GLN A 198 -5.72 -12.88 -0.73
CA GLN A 198 -5.88 -14.15 -1.45
C GLN A 198 -7.27 -14.26 -2.10
N HIS A 199 -8.32 -13.74 -1.44
CA HIS A 199 -9.65 -13.63 -2.01
C HIS A 199 -9.65 -12.73 -3.25
N HIS A 200 -9.07 -11.52 -3.17
CA HIS A 200 -8.99 -10.60 -4.30
C HIS A 200 -8.19 -11.19 -5.47
N LEU A 201 -7.05 -11.85 -5.20
CA LEU A 201 -6.29 -12.53 -6.25
C LEU A 201 -7.11 -13.63 -6.93
N ASN A 202 -7.88 -14.40 -6.16
CA ASN A 202 -8.79 -15.40 -6.72
C ASN A 202 -9.91 -14.78 -7.56
N GLU A 203 -10.52 -13.68 -7.10
CA GLU A 203 -11.54 -12.96 -7.88
C GLU A 203 -10.98 -12.38 -9.17
N MET A 204 -9.75 -11.83 -9.15
CA MET A 204 -9.06 -11.40 -10.36
C MET A 204 -8.93 -12.55 -11.37
N LEU A 205 -8.55 -13.76 -10.91
CA LEU A 205 -8.50 -14.95 -11.77
C LEU A 205 -9.86 -15.32 -12.35
N MET A 206 -10.90 -15.30 -11.52
CA MET A 206 -12.28 -15.61 -11.97
C MET A 206 -12.76 -14.60 -13.01
N ASN A 207 -12.29 -13.35 -12.94
CA ASN A 207 -12.55 -12.30 -13.92
C ASN A 207 -11.58 -12.34 -15.11
N GLY A 208 -10.72 -13.35 -15.20
CA GLY A 208 -9.83 -13.62 -16.33
C GLY A 208 -8.57 -12.76 -16.35
N CYS A 209 -8.12 -12.23 -15.19
CA CYS A 209 -6.84 -11.52 -15.11
C CYS A 209 -5.66 -12.49 -15.19
N ASP A 210 -4.67 -12.13 -16.00
CA ASP A 210 -3.38 -12.81 -16.09
C ASP A 210 -2.31 -12.11 -15.22
N TYR A 211 -2.58 -10.88 -14.76
CA TYR A 211 -1.67 -10.03 -14.00
C TYR A 211 -2.37 -9.46 -12.76
N ALA A 212 -1.63 -9.38 -11.65
CA ALA A 212 -2.03 -8.66 -10.45
C ALA A 212 -0.92 -7.71 -10.00
N VAL A 213 -1.30 -6.52 -9.54
CA VAL A 213 -0.38 -5.54 -8.95
C VAL A 213 -0.77 -5.30 -7.50
N VAL A 214 0.14 -5.51 -6.57
CA VAL A 214 -0.13 -5.46 -5.13
C VAL A 214 0.71 -4.38 -4.46
N GLU A 215 0.05 -3.42 -3.81
CA GLU A 215 0.73 -2.45 -2.96
C GLU A 215 1.18 -3.14 -1.67
N THR A 216 2.50 -3.20 -1.45
CA THR A 216 3.11 -3.93 -0.34
C THR A 216 3.74 -2.96 0.67
N SER A 217 3.04 -2.71 1.77
CA SER A 217 3.55 -1.92 2.89
C SER A 217 4.59 -2.71 3.70
N SER A 218 5.41 -2.00 4.48
CA SER A 218 6.34 -2.63 5.42
C SER A 218 5.65 -3.53 6.44
N HIS A 219 4.46 -3.12 6.92
CA HIS A 219 3.62 -3.95 7.78
C HIS A 219 3.20 -5.25 7.07
N GLY A 220 2.72 -5.14 5.82
CA GLY A 220 2.28 -6.29 5.03
C GLY A 220 3.40 -7.28 4.72
N LEU A 221 4.62 -6.77 4.53
CA LEU A 221 5.83 -7.56 4.25
C LEU A 221 6.55 -8.06 5.50
N SER A 222 6.22 -7.53 6.70
CA SER A 222 6.87 -7.98 7.93
C SER A 222 6.53 -9.44 8.24
N SER A 223 7.52 -10.21 8.71
CA SER A 223 7.29 -11.58 9.18
C SER A 223 6.31 -11.64 10.35
N LYS A 224 6.20 -10.56 11.13
CA LYS A 224 5.30 -10.45 12.28
C LYS A 224 3.82 -10.43 11.87
N LEU A 225 3.45 -9.80 10.75
CA LEU A 225 2.06 -9.74 10.28
C LEU A 225 1.79 -10.70 9.11
N ASN A 226 2.80 -11.02 8.33
CA ASN A 226 2.77 -12.00 7.23
C ASN A 226 1.61 -11.82 6.22
N ARG A 227 1.14 -10.58 6.00
CA ARG A 227 -0.03 -10.33 5.14
C ARG A 227 0.22 -10.71 3.68
N CYS A 228 1.46 -10.48 3.20
CA CYS A 228 1.90 -10.87 1.86
C CYS A 228 2.47 -12.29 1.79
N GLY A 229 2.37 -13.07 2.86
CA GLY A 229 2.82 -14.46 2.86
C GLY A 229 2.11 -15.30 1.81
N ASN A 230 2.82 -16.27 1.25
CA ASN A 230 2.33 -17.19 0.21
C ASN A 230 1.87 -16.49 -1.10
N ILE A 231 2.23 -15.22 -1.32
CA ILE A 231 2.12 -14.60 -2.65
C ILE A 231 3.42 -14.88 -3.41
N MET A 232 3.30 -15.47 -4.57
CA MET A 232 4.43 -15.74 -5.47
C MET A 232 4.66 -14.53 -6.38
N PHE A 233 5.42 -13.55 -5.88
CA PHE A 233 5.79 -12.36 -6.65
C PHE A 233 6.79 -12.70 -7.76
N ASP A 234 6.58 -12.14 -8.95
CA ASP A 234 7.48 -12.26 -10.11
C ASP A 234 8.27 -10.98 -10.34
N CYS A 235 7.75 -9.84 -9.92
CA CYS A 235 8.42 -8.55 -10.00
C CYS A 235 8.30 -7.83 -8.65
N GLY A 236 9.43 -7.31 -8.14
CA GLY A 236 9.48 -6.48 -6.94
C GLY A 236 9.97 -5.08 -7.28
N VAL A 237 9.19 -4.04 -6.96
CA VAL A 237 9.52 -2.64 -7.22
C VAL A 237 9.80 -1.93 -5.90
N PHE A 238 10.97 -1.30 -5.79
CA PHE A 238 11.40 -0.47 -4.66
C PHE A 238 11.47 1.00 -5.07
N MET A 239 10.63 1.83 -4.44
CA MET A 239 10.56 3.27 -4.72
C MET A 239 11.53 4.08 -3.85
N ASN A 240 11.45 3.94 -2.54
CA ASN A 240 12.27 4.66 -1.55
C ASN A 240 12.04 4.14 -0.13
N VAL A 241 12.93 4.47 0.80
CA VAL A 241 12.72 4.26 2.23
C VAL A 241 13.24 5.42 3.05
N THR A 242 12.34 6.12 3.74
CA THR A 242 12.62 7.21 4.68
C THR A 242 12.04 6.87 6.05
N LEU A 243 12.48 7.56 7.09
CA LEU A 243 12.04 7.28 8.47
C LEU A 243 10.53 7.42 8.62
N GLU A 244 9.88 6.30 8.92
CA GLU A 244 8.45 6.21 9.20
C GLU A 244 8.13 4.94 10.01
N HIS A 245 6.98 4.88 10.68
CA HIS A 245 6.46 3.69 11.38
C HIS A 245 7.39 3.07 12.43
N LEU A 246 8.18 3.91 13.13
CA LEU A 246 9.10 3.42 14.17
C LEU A 246 8.36 2.87 15.40
N GLU A 247 7.10 3.24 15.62
CA GLU A 247 6.23 2.67 16.64
C GLU A 247 6.02 1.17 16.45
N PHE A 248 6.01 0.69 15.21
CA PHE A 248 5.88 -0.73 14.86
C PHE A 248 7.23 -1.42 14.67
N HIS A 249 8.11 -0.83 13.84
CA HIS A 249 9.39 -1.45 13.43
C HIS A 249 10.51 -1.21 14.43
N LYS A 250 10.35 -0.25 15.37
CA LYS A 250 11.29 0.16 16.41
C LYS A 250 12.56 0.87 15.91
N ASN A 251 13.12 0.51 14.77
CA ASN A 251 14.28 1.13 14.17
C ASN A 251 14.23 1.09 12.63
N PHE A 252 15.09 1.89 12.00
CA PHE A 252 15.16 2.01 10.55
C PHE A 252 15.61 0.71 9.87
N GLU A 253 16.52 -0.03 10.46
CA GLU A 253 17.07 -1.27 9.91
C GLU A 253 15.96 -2.33 9.77
N THR A 254 15.13 -2.48 10.78
CA THR A 254 13.98 -3.40 10.75
C THR A 254 12.95 -2.94 9.71
N TYR A 255 12.65 -1.63 9.66
CA TYR A 255 11.72 -1.06 8.67
C TYR A 255 12.20 -1.30 7.24
N ARG A 256 13.47 -1.01 6.95
CA ARG A 256 14.09 -1.29 5.64
C ARG A 256 14.11 -2.79 5.33
N SER A 257 14.48 -3.61 6.31
CA SER A 257 14.54 -5.06 6.15
C SER A 257 13.16 -5.66 5.84
N ASP A 258 12.10 -5.20 6.53
CA ASP A 258 10.75 -5.68 6.25
C ASP A 258 10.31 -5.34 4.83
N LYS A 259 10.60 -4.14 4.31
CA LYS A 259 10.33 -3.81 2.89
C LYS A 259 11.12 -4.70 1.92
N ALA A 260 12.37 -5.03 2.23
CA ALA A 260 13.20 -5.88 1.40
C ALA A 260 12.73 -7.35 1.35
N ASN A 261 11.78 -7.76 2.21
CA ASN A 261 11.15 -9.07 2.09
C ASN A 261 10.41 -9.26 0.76
N LEU A 262 9.99 -8.20 0.08
CA LEU A 262 9.46 -8.28 -1.28
C LEU A 262 10.50 -8.85 -2.26
N PHE A 263 11.74 -8.40 -2.18
CA PHE A 263 12.84 -8.87 -3.01
C PHE A 263 13.26 -10.31 -2.64
N ARG A 264 13.34 -10.61 -1.35
CA ARG A 264 13.60 -11.99 -0.87
C ARG A 264 12.49 -12.97 -1.26
N ALA A 265 11.26 -12.47 -1.45
CA ALA A 265 10.15 -13.31 -1.90
C ALA A 265 10.31 -13.77 -3.35
N LEU A 266 11.05 -13.03 -4.19
CA LEU A 266 11.37 -13.46 -5.55
C LEU A 266 12.17 -14.77 -5.57
N ASP A 267 13.04 -15.00 -4.59
CA ASP A 267 13.89 -16.19 -4.50
C ASP A 267 13.16 -17.44 -3.96
N LYS A 268 11.88 -17.31 -3.55
CA LYS A 268 11.17 -18.40 -2.85
C LYS A 268 10.46 -19.39 -3.77
N HIS A 269 10.42 -19.16 -5.09
CA HIS A 269 9.73 -20.01 -6.04
C HIS A 269 10.39 -19.99 -7.43
N ASN A 270 9.99 -20.91 -8.30
CA ASN A 270 10.64 -21.14 -9.60
C ASN A 270 10.07 -20.29 -10.75
N HIS A 271 9.12 -19.40 -10.49
CA HIS A 271 8.44 -18.54 -11.48
C HIS A 271 7.80 -19.28 -12.67
N ILE A 272 7.33 -20.51 -12.45
CA ILE A 272 6.53 -21.23 -13.42
C ILE A 272 5.07 -21.04 -13.05
N LYS A 273 4.33 -20.33 -13.90
CA LYS A 273 2.92 -20.01 -13.70
C LYS A 273 2.04 -20.79 -14.67
N THR A 274 0.82 -21.10 -14.24
CA THR A 274 -0.19 -21.71 -15.13
C THR A 274 -1.16 -20.63 -15.59
N ILE A 275 -0.84 -19.95 -16.69
CA ILE A 275 -1.63 -18.83 -17.23
C ILE A 275 -2.51 -19.36 -18.36
N GLN A 276 -3.83 -19.19 -18.25
CA GLN A 276 -4.82 -19.67 -19.21
C GLN A 276 -4.63 -21.18 -19.54
N GLY A 277 -4.33 -21.97 -18.49
CA GLY A 277 -4.11 -23.41 -18.61
C GLY A 277 -2.75 -23.84 -19.18
N GLN A 278 -1.88 -22.90 -19.52
CA GLN A 278 -0.55 -23.18 -20.04
C GLN A 278 0.55 -22.84 -19.03
N LYS A 279 1.51 -23.75 -18.85
CA LYS A 279 2.69 -23.48 -18.04
C LYS A 279 3.61 -22.50 -18.78
N LYS A 280 3.90 -21.37 -18.15
CA LYS A 280 4.81 -20.33 -18.67
C LYS A 280 5.87 -20.03 -17.63
N LYS A 281 7.13 -19.97 -18.06
CA LYS A 281 8.19 -19.41 -17.23
C LYS A 281 8.11 -17.88 -17.30
N ILE A 282 8.00 -17.25 -16.13
CA ILE A 282 8.01 -15.80 -15.99
C ILE A 282 9.42 -15.37 -15.58
N ASN A 283 9.92 -14.35 -16.22
CA ASN A 283 11.18 -13.77 -15.82
C ASN A 283 11.02 -12.94 -14.54
N SER A 284 11.72 -13.31 -13.49
CA SER A 284 11.68 -12.59 -12.22
C SER A 284 12.68 -11.44 -12.21
N ILE A 285 12.28 -10.30 -11.61
CA ILE A 285 13.11 -9.09 -11.57
C ILE A 285 12.84 -8.21 -10.35
N GLY A 286 13.93 -7.63 -9.82
CA GLY A 286 13.88 -6.48 -8.92
C GLY A 286 14.01 -5.17 -9.70
N ILE A 287 13.24 -4.14 -9.31
CA ILE A 287 13.32 -2.78 -9.90
C ILE A 287 13.60 -1.80 -8.77
N VAL A 288 14.66 -1.01 -8.88
CA VAL A 288 15.22 -0.24 -7.76
C VAL A 288 15.46 1.22 -8.15
N ASN A 289 14.95 2.14 -7.31
CA ASN A 289 15.37 3.54 -7.36
C ASN A 289 16.81 3.68 -6.89
N LEU A 290 17.70 4.05 -7.79
CA LEU A 290 19.14 4.15 -7.52
C LEU A 290 19.53 5.39 -6.71
N GLU A 291 18.65 6.34 -6.54
CA GLU A 291 18.90 7.56 -5.76
C GLU A 291 18.64 7.37 -4.27
N ASP A 292 17.93 6.29 -3.89
CA ASP A 292 17.74 5.98 -2.48
C ASP A 292 19.04 5.40 -1.87
N PRO A 293 19.51 5.90 -0.72
CA PRO A 293 20.70 5.38 -0.05
C PRO A 293 20.64 3.88 0.26
N SER A 294 19.45 3.30 0.32
CA SER A 294 19.25 1.86 0.54
C SER A 294 19.22 1.04 -0.75
N ALA A 295 19.42 1.63 -1.94
CA ALA A 295 19.34 0.93 -3.23
C ALA A 295 20.16 -0.37 -3.22
N LYS A 296 21.43 -0.30 -2.80
CA LYS A 296 22.30 -1.49 -2.72
C LYS A 296 21.72 -2.59 -1.82
N TYR A 297 21.08 -2.23 -0.69
CA TYR A 297 20.47 -3.18 0.21
C TYR A 297 19.35 -3.99 -0.46
N PHE A 298 18.56 -3.36 -1.34
CA PHE A 298 17.51 -4.03 -2.10
C PHE A 298 18.08 -4.83 -3.27
N ILE A 299 19.13 -4.33 -3.96
CA ILE A 299 19.84 -5.07 -5.00
C ILE A 299 20.38 -6.39 -4.44
N ASP A 300 21.00 -6.36 -3.25
CA ASP A 300 21.57 -7.52 -2.59
C ASP A 300 20.53 -8.46 -1.95
N ALA A 301 19.25 -8.06 -1.90
CA ALA A 301 18.19 -8.83 -1.24
C ALA A 301 17.58 -9.92 -2.12
N THR A 302 17.97 -10.04 -3.39
CA THR A 302 17.53 -11.09 -4.32
C THR A 302 18.67 -11.59 -5.18
N ASN A 303 18.60 -12.86 -5.60
CA ASN A 303 19.51 -13.47 -6.57
C ASN A 303 19.02 -13.28 -8.02
N HIS A 304 17.83 -12.72 -8.22
CA HIS A 304 17.28 -12.43 -9.54
C HIS A 304 17.90 -11.16 -10.14
N PRO A 305 17.81 -10.97 -11.46
CA PRO A 305 18.22 -9.73 -12.10
C PRO A 305 17.57 -8.51 -11.48
N VAL A 306 18.32 -7.41 -11.39
CA VAL A 306 17.81 -6.12 -10.91
C VAL A 306 18.02 -5.07 -11.99
N TYR A 307 17.04 -4.22 -12.18
CA TYR A 307 17.08 -3.06 -13.07
C TYR A 307 16.89 -1.77 -12.28
N GLY A 308 17.73 -0.79 -12.54
CA GLY A 308 17.68 0.49 -11.84
C GLY A 308 16.93 1.59 -12.60
N PHE A 309 16.53 2.63 -11.90
CA PHE A 309 16.09 3.89 -12.50
C PHE A 309 16.61 5.08 -11.69
N THR A 310 16.90 6.20 -12.39
CA THR A 310 17.44 7.43 -11.78
C THR A 310 17.11 8.66 -12.65
N SER A 311 17.13 9.85 -12.06
CA SER A 311 17.16 11.14 -12.76
C SER A 311 18.57 11.77 -12.79
N LEU A 312 19.55 11.15 -12.14
CA LEU A 312 20.91 11.62 -12.08
C LEU A 312 21.72 11.05 -13.25
N GLY A 313 22.41 11.89 -14.00
CA GLY A 313 23.30 11.45 -15.07
C GLY A 313 24.46 10.59 -14.55
N LYS A 314 25.18 9.87 -15.45
CA LYS A 314 26.30 8.95 -15.14
C LYS A 314 27.38 9.49 -14.19
N ALA A 315 27.44 10.81 -13.99
CA ALA A 315 28.36 11.48 -13.09
C ALA A 315 27.74 11.85 -11.71
N GLY A 316 26.51 11.37 -11.38
CA GLY A 316 25.83 11.77 -10.16
C GLY A 316 25.42 13.25 -10.13
N LYS A 317 25.30 13.89 -11.30
CA LYS A 317 24.83 15.28 -11.43
C LYS A 317 23.38 15.29 -11.86
N ALA A 318 22.53 16.01 -11.10
CA ALA A 318 21.19 16.31 -11.55
C ALA A 318 21.25 17.13 -12.85
N ALA A 319 20.44 16.77 -13.85
CA ALA A 319 20.43 17.42 -15.15
C ALA A 319 19.97 18.90 -15.10
N SER A 320 19.61 19.44 -13.93
CA SER A 320 19.04 20.79 -13.75
C SER A 320 19.61 21.63 -12.61
N GLU A 321 20.67 21.19 -11.88
CA GLU A 321 21.17 21.95 -10.72
C GLU A 321 22.62 22.40 -10.84
N SER A 322 22.87 23.62 -10.34
CA SER A 322 24.17 24.25 -10.21
C SER A 322 25.17 23.38 -9.40
N GLU A 323 26.44 23.53 -9.69
CA GLU A 323 27.63 22.72 -9.30
C GLU A 323 27.82 22.35 -7.82
N ASN A 324 26.90 22.67 -6.89
CA ASN A 324 27.12 22.53 -5.44
C ASN A 324 26.39 21.39 -4.74
N THR A 325 25.54 20.60 -5.40
CA THR A 325 24.88 19.45 -4.77
C THR A 325 25.29 18.17 -5.48
N ARG A 326 26.42 17.58 -5.05
CA ARG A 326 26.80 16.22 -5.46
C ARG A 326 26.02 15.21 -4.62
N ILE A 327 24.90 14.71 -5.15
CA ILE A 327 24.33 13.45 -4.68
C ILE A 327 25.16 12.35 -5.36
N SER A 328 26.04 11.69 -4.60
CA SER A 328 26.71 10.50 -5.10
C SER A 328 25.71 9.37 -5.16
N LEU A 329 25.51 8.76 -6.32
CA LEU A 329 24.81 7.48 -6.41
C LEU A 329 25.53 6.48 -5.46
N PRO A 330 24.80 5.67 -4.69
CA PRO A 330 25.41 4.60 -3.91
C PRO A 330 26.23 3.69 -4.84
N GLU A 331 27.21 2.95 -4.29
CA GLU A 331 27.99 1.98 -5.06
C GLU A 331 27.07 1.01 -5.81
N ILE A 332 26.93 1.22 -7.09
CA ILE A 332 26.10 0.41 -7.99
C ILE A 332 26.99 -0.66 -8.63
N PRO A 333 26.55 -1.93 -8.68
CA PRO A 333 27.28 -2.95 -9.42
C PRO A 333 27.56 -2.50 -10.88
N ALA A 334 28.79 -2.64 -11.36
CA ALA A 334 29.21 -2.16 -12.69
C ALA A 334 28.41 -2.77 -13.85
N ASN A 335 27.80 -3.93 -13.63
CA ASN A 335 26.97 -4.66 -14.59
C ASN A 335 25.47 -4.34 -14.46
N LEU A 336 25.05 -3.54 -13.49
CA LEU A 336 23.64 -3.18 -13.34
C LEU A 336 23.15 -2.38 -14.55
N ARG A 337 22.00 -2.79 -15.10
CA ARG A 337 21.29 -2.03 -16.13
C ARG A 337 20.32 -1.05 -15.50
N TYR A 338 20.15 0.11 -16.12
CA TYR A 338 19.23 1.13 -15.60
C TYR A 338 18.76 2.09 -16.69
N MET A 339 17.72 2.85 -16.39
CA MET A 339 17.29 3.98 -17.18
C MET A 339 17.50 5.31 -16.44
N THR A 340 17.74 6.35 -17.21
CA THR A 340 17.94 7.71 -16.71
C THR A 340 16.91 8.64 -17.31
N ALA A 341 16.17 9.38 -16.47
CA ALA A 341 15.34 10.50 -16.91
C ALA A 341 16.16 11.79 -16.94
N THR A 342 15.98 12.58 -17.99
CA THR A 342 16.60 13.90 -18.16
C THR A 342 15.56 14.90 -18.65
N ASN A 343 15.86 16.20 -18.60
CA ASN A 343 14.96 17.26 -19.09
C ASN A 343 13.56 17.19 -18.47
N ILE A 344 13.49 16.88 -17.16
CA ILE A 344 12.20 16.76 -16.46
C ILE A 344 11.56 18.15 -16.33
N VAL A 345 10.40 18.31 -16.96
CA VAL A 345 9.56 19.50 -16.89
C VAL A 345 8.19 19.08 -16.34
N SER A 346 7.73 19.74 -15.28
CA SER A 346 6.42 19.46 -14.71
C SER A 346 5.73 20.78 -14.34
N ASP A 347 4.43 20.84 -14.65
CA ASP A 347 3.52 21.92 -14.29
C ASP A 347 2.25 21.38 -13.62
N THR A 348 1.23 22.20 -13.52
CA THR A 348 -0.10 21.84 -12.97
C THR A 348 -0.82 20.78 -13.79
N TYR A 349 -0.52 20.69 -15.08
CA TYR A 349 -1.27 19.85 -16.02
C TYR A 349 -0.58 18.53 -16.36
N GLY A 350 0.73 18.44 -16.08
CA GLY A 350 1.43 17.21 -16.39
C GLY A 350 2.94 17.23 -16.21
N ILE A 351 3.56 16.21 -16.77
CA ILE A 351 5.01 16.01 -16.75
C ILE A 351 5.49 15.57 -18.14
N SER A 352 6.68 16.01 -18.51
CA SER A 352 7.43 15.47 -19.65
C SER A 352 8.90 15.31 -19.31
N PHE A 353 9.55 14.29 -19.86
CA PHE A 353 10.99 14.04 -19.69
C PHE A 353 11.50 13.11 -20.79
N ASP A 354 12.82 13.12 -20.99
CA ASP A 354 13.50 12.21 -21.89
C ASP A 354 14.11 11.05 -21.09
N VAL A 355 14.14 9.87 -21.69
CA VAL A 355 14.69 8.65 -21.10
C VAL A 355 15.82 8.11 -21.96
N ASP A 356 16.95 7.75 -21.34
CA ASP A 356 18.02 6.93 -21.88
C ASP A 356 18.06 5.63 -21.09
N ALA A 357 17.74 4.50 -21.73
CA ALA A 357 17.60 3.20 -21.09
C ALA A 357 18.58 2.16 -21.64
N ASP A 358 19.19 1.37 -20.74
CA ASP A 358 20.02 0.22 -21.11
C ASP A 358 19.11 -0.95 -21.56
N GLY A 359 19.25 -1.40 -22.82
CA GLY A 359 18.53 -2.55 -23.40
C GLY A 359 17.46 -2.16 -24.41
N LYS A 360 17.57 -2.69 -25.64
CA LYS A 360 16.67 -2.38 -26.75
C LYS A 360 15.40 -3.23 -26.78
N ASP A 361 15.53 -4.51 -26.44
CA ASP A 361 14.46 -5.51 -26.60
C ASP A 361 13.76 -5.84 -25.27
N GLY A 362 13.64 -4.83 -24.38
CA GLY A 362 13.22 -5.09 -23.02
C GLY A 362 14.33 -5.76 -22.19
N ILE A 363 14.08 -6.00 -20.93
CA ILE A 363 15.08 -6.48 -19.95
C ILE A 363 15.47 -7.95 -20.22
N TYR A 364 14.74 -8.66 -21.06
CA TYR A 364 14.84 -10.11 -21.29
C TYR A 364 15.04 -10.51 -22.76
N ALA A 365 16.06 -10.00 -23.40
CA ALA A 365 16.65 -10.82 -24.46
C ALA A 365 17.16 -12.12 -23.81
N GLU A 366 16.92 -13.27 -24.42
CA GLU A 366 17.29 -14.61 -23.93
C GLU A 366 18.78 -14.80 -23.57
N ASN A 367 19.58 -13.77 -23.79
CA ASN A 367 21.02 -13.70 -23.55
C ASN A 367 21.37 -12.54 -22.60
N TYR A 368 20.80 -12.51 -21.39
CA TYR A 368 21.32 -11.65 -20.32
C TYR A 368 22.73 -12.12 -19.92
N ASN A 369 23.71 -11.83 -20.78
CA ASN A 369 25.13 -12.02 -20.48
C ASN A 369 25.74 -10.64 -20.22
N SER A 370 26.42 -10.46 -19.09
CA SER A 370 27.14 -9.23 -18.73
C SER A 370 28.18 -8.76 -19.80
N ALA A 371 28.53 -9.63 -20.74
CA ALA A 371 29.48 -9.37 -21.83
C ALA A 371 28.85 -8.79 -23.11
N THR A 372 27.52 -8.72 -23.25
CA THR A 372 26.88 -8.16 -24.45
C THR A 372 26.97 -6.63 -24.42
N PRO A 373 27.33 -5.96 -25.54
CA PRO A 373 27.32 -4.50 -25.62
C PRO A 373 25.96 -3.95 -25.20
N ARG A 374 25.98 -2.91 -24.36
CA ARG A 374 24.76 -2.24 -23.92
C ARG A 374 24.19 -1.46 -25.09
N GLU A 375 23.12 -1.96 -25.71
CA GLU A 375 22.35 -1.15 -26.65
C GLU A 375 21.50 -0.18 -25.80
N HIS A 376 21.58 1.10 -26.13
CA HIS A 376 20.78 2.15 -25.51
C HIS A 376 19.56 2.47 -26.36
N VAL A 377 18.43 2.65 -25.69
CA VAL A 377 17.22 3.13 -26.33
C VAL A 377 16.84 4.50 -25.72
N LYS A 378 16.47 5.44 -26.59
CA LYS A 378 16.08 6.79 -26.17
C LYS A 378 14.66 7.08 -26.62
N PHE A 379 13.85 7.56 -25.68
CA PHE A 379 12.47 7.94 -25.93
C PHE A 379 12.03 9.08 -25.00
N SER A 380 10.97 9.77 -25.38
CA SER A 380 10.39 10.83 -24.56
C SER A 380 9.08 10.34 -23.93
N VAL A 381 8.84 10.78 -22.70
CA VAL A 381 7.63 10.47 -21.92
C VAL A 381 6.84 11.76 -21.70
N LYS A 382 5.53 11.72 -21.94
CA LYS A 382 4.60 12.80 -21.63
C LYS A 382 3.33 12.25 -21.01
N ALA A 383 2.92 12.80 -19.86
CA ALA A 383 1.73 12.39 -19.14
C ALA A 383 0.96 13.60 -18.59
N SER A 384 -0.38 13.51 -18.55
CA SER A 384 -1.24 14.48 -17.87
C SER A 384 -1.30 14.23 -16.36
N ILE A 385 -0.13 14.02 -15.74
CA ILE A 385 0.08 13.69 -14.34
C ILE A 385 1.04 14.72 -13.76
N PRO A 386 0.60 15.65 -12.89
CA PRO A 386 1.46 16.68 -12.33
C PRO A 386 2.44 16.12 -11.29
N GLY A 387 3.54 16.85 -11.05
CA GLY A 387 4.55 16.53 -10.04
C GLY A 387 5.80 15.86 -10.62
N ALA A 388 6.95 16.51 -10.48
CA ALA A 388 8.25 16.05 -11.03
C ALA A 388 8.65 14.65 -10.47
N PHE A 389 8.28 14.32 -9.24
CA PHE A 389 8.49 13.01 -8.62
C PHE A 389 7.79 11.86 -9.36
N ASN A 390 6.77 12.17 -10.19
CA ASN A 390 6.11 11.16 -11.01
C ASN A 390 7.00 10.63 -12.14
N ALA A 391 8.14 11.28 -12.46
CA ALA A 391 9.13 10.70 -13.35
C ALA A 391 9.64 9.34 -12.83
N TYR A 392 9.89 9.25 -11.51
CA TYR A 392 10.32 7.99 -10.88
C TYR A 392 9.21 6.93 -10.90
N ASN A 393 7.95 7.32 -10.58
CA ASN A 393 6.81 6.41 -10.62
C ASN A 393 6.57 5.87 -12.03
N LEU A 394 6.71 6.72 -13.06
CA LEU A 394 6.54 6.34 -14.46
C LEU A 394 7.69 5.46 -14.96
N MET A 395 8.95 5.78 -14.66
CA MET A 395 10.10 4.93 -14.99
C MET A 395 9.97 3.53 -14.39
N ALA A 396 9.65 3.45 -13.08
CA ALA A 396 9.41 2.18 -12.40
C ALA A 396 8.28 1.38 -13.06
N SER A 397 7.19 2.07 -13.45
CA SER A 397 6.02 1.43 -14.07
C SER A 397 6.31 0.92 -15.48
N ILE A 398 7.00 1.73 -16.32
CA ILE A 398 7.43 1.32 -17.67
C ILE A 398 8.33 0.08 -17.56
N THR A 399 9.31 0.12 -16.64
CA THR A 399 10.24 -1.00 -16.41
C THR A 399 9.49 -2.26 -15.99
N ALA A 400 8.57 -2.15 -15.02
CA ALA A 400 7.82 -3.29 -14.52
C ALA A 400 6.96 -3.94 -15.61
N VAL A 401 6.22 -3.14 -16.38
CA VAL A 401 5.36 -3.65 -17.45
C VAL A 401 6.17 -4.27 -18.58
N SER A 402 7.23 -3.60 -19.05
CA SER A 402 8.14 -4.14 -20.06
C SER A 402 8.70 -5.50 -19.60
N SER A 403 9.18 -5.60 -18.37
CA SER A 403 9.80 -6.80 -17.82
C SER A 403 8.87 -8.01 -17.80
N VAL A 404 7.62 -7.84 -17.35
CA VAL A 404 6.70 -8.98 -17.19
C VAL A 404 5.91 -9.31 -18.46
N THR A 405 5.88 -8.39 -19.44
CA THR A 405 5.15 -8.59 -20.70
C THR A 405 6.04 -8.94 -21.90
N GLY A 406 7.32 -8.61 -21.81
CA GLY A 406 8.29 -8.73 -22.91
C GLY A 406 8.12 -7.65 -24.00
N LEU A 407 7.31 -6.62 -23.76
CA LEU A 407 7.17 -5.47 -24.67
C LEU A 407 8.38 -4.55 -24.53
N SER A 408 8.74 -3.82 -25.62
CA SER A 408 9.80 -2.81 -25.58
C SER A 408 9.45 -1.66 -24.63
N PHE A 409 10.46 -0.93 -24.17
CA PHE A 409 10.22 0.28 -23.36
C PHE A 409 9.41 1.32 -24.11
N GLU A 410 9.67 1.49 -25.42
CA GLU A 410 8.96 2.45 -26.28
C GLU A 410 7.48 2.07 -26.44
N ASP A 411 7.17 0.78 -26.66
CA ASP A 411 5.78 0.31 -26.76
C ASP A 411 5.00 0.61 -25.48
N VAL A 412 5.59 0.35 -24.31
CA VAL A 412 4.96 0.65 -23.02
C VAL A 412 4.88 2.16 -22.80
N ALA A 413 5.96 2.91 -23.06
CA ALA A 413 6.01 4.36 -22.89
C ALA A 413 5.00 5.10 -23.78
N SER A 414 4.70 4.58 -24.97
CA SER A 414 3.68 5.14 -25.87
C SER A 414 2.28 5.20 -25.23
N ARG A 415 2.02 4.38 -24.20
CA ARG A 415 0.74 4.33 -23.46
C ARG A 415 0.68 5.30 -22.28
N VAL A 416 1.81 5.89 -21.88
CA VAL A 416 1.87 6.78 -20.70
C VAL A 416 0.97 8.01 -20.85
N SER A 417 0.78 8.52 -22.06
CA SER A 417 -0.12 9.66 -22.33
C SER A 417 -1.60 9.37 -22.01
N THR A 418 -1.99 8.10 -21.89
CA THR A 418 -3.36 7.70 -21.58
C THR A 418 -3.61 7.51 -20.08
N LEU A 419 -2.57 7.63 -19.26
CA LEU A 419 -2.70 7.47 -17.81
C LEU A 419 -3.52 8.60 -17.19
N THR A 420 -4.30 8.24 -16.19
CA THR A 420 -5.08 9.18 -15.39
C THR A 420 -4.48 9.31 -13.99
N PRO A 421 -4.51 10.51 -13.40
CA PRO A 421 -4.11 10.73 -12.03
C PRO A 421 -4.96 9.91 -11.05
N ILE A 422 -4.39 9.54 -9.91
CA ILE A 422 -5.12 8.87 -8.83
C ILE A 422 -5.80 9.92 -7.97
N LYS A 423 -7.01 9.63 -7.51
CA LYS A 423 -7.76 10.47 -6.57
C LYS A 423 -6.89 10.81 -5.34
N GLY A 424 -6.73 12.09 -5.06
CA GLY A 424 -5.98 12.57 -3.89
C GLY A 424 -4.45 12.45 -4.00
N ARG A 425 -3.92 12.36 -5.21
CA ARG A 425 -2.48 12.47 -5.49
C ARG A 425 -2.27 13.64 -6.46
N MET A 426 -1.80 14.77 -5.97
CA MET A 426 -1.68 16.03 -6.73
C MET A 426 -2.97 16.38 -7.50
N THR A 427 -4.14 16.10 -6.92
CA THR A 427 -5.44 16.33 -7.56
C THR A 427 -5.73 17.83 -7.60
N VAL A 428 -5.80 18.38 -8.79
CA VAL A 428 -6.14 19.79 -9.00
C VAL A 428 -7.67 19.97 -9.01
N ILE A 429 -8.17 20.92 -8.22
CA ILE A 429 -9.59 21.28 -8.17
C ILE A 429 -9.77 22.61 -8.89
N ASN A 430 -10.66 22.64 -9.87
CA ASN A 430 -10.99 23.83 -10.64
C ASN A 430 -12.52 23.97 -10.75
N GLU A 431 -13.07 24.97 -10.06
CA GLU A 431 -14.48 25.36 -10.13
C GLU A 431 -14.61 26.81 -10.67
N GLY A 432 -13.53 27.36 -11.28
CA GLY A 432 -13.48 28.72 -11.84
C GLY A 432 -12.83 29.77 -10.94
N GLN A 433 -12.25 29.36 -9.81
CA GLN A 433 -11.51 30.26 -8.90
C GLN A 433 -10.21 30.77 -9.54
N PRO A 434 -9.71 31.99 -9.14
CA PRO A 434 -8.51 32.59 -9.72
C PRO A 434 -7.17 32.08 -9.17
N PHE A 435 -7.20 31.17 -8.19
CA PHE A 435 -6.04 30.55 -7.54
C PHE A 435 -6.06 29.03 -7.76
N GLU A 436 -4.93 28.40 -7.59
CA GLU A 436 -4.81 26.94 -7.73
C GLU A 436 -5.15 26.23 -6.42
N VAL A 437 -5.91 25.12 -6.50
CA VAL A 437 -6.18 24.25 -5.36
C VAL A 437 -5.70 22.85 -5.68
N ILE A 438 -4.81 22.31 -4.83
CA ILE A 438 -4.22 20.98 -4.97
C ILE A 438 -4.52 20.15 -3.73
N ILE A 439 -5.02 18.94 -3.91
CA ILE A 439 -5.25 17.96 -2.86
C ILE A 439 -4.21 16.86 -2.98
N ASP A 440 -3.48 16.57 -1.89
CA ASP A 440 -2.48 15.50 -1.85
C ASP A 440 -2.48 14.76 -0.51
N TYR A 441 -2.05 13.51 -0.52
CA TYR A 441 -1.94 12.67 0.69
C TYR A 441 -0.68 12.90 1.51
N ALA A 442 0.19 13.82 1.11
CA ALA A 442 1.39 14.13 1.86
C ALA A 442 1.08 14.40 3.33
N HIS A 443 1.68 13.62 4.22
CA HIS A 443 1.47 13.66 5.67
C HIS A 443 2.73 13.31 6.46
N THR A 444 3.89 13.26 5.77
CA THR A 444 5.21 13.00 6.36
C THR A 444 6.15 14.17 6.09
N PRO A 445 7.18 14.39 6.93
CA PRO A 445 8.22 15.38 6.63
C PRO A 445 8.86 15.19 5.25
N SER A 446 9.17 13.94 4.85
CA SER A 446 9.78 13.65 3.55
C SER A 446 8.86 13.96 2.37
N SER A 447 7.55 13.69 2.50
CA SER A 447 6.59 14.06 1.45
C SER A 447 6.46 15.59 1.32
N PHE A 448 6.52 16.34 2.41
CA PHE A 448 6.54 17.81 2.38
C PHE A 448 7.78 18.36 1.68
N GLU A 449 8.98 17.84 1.98
CA GLU A 449 10.23 18.20 1.27
C GLU A 449 10.20 17.80 -0.21
N THR A 450 9.34 16.85 -0.59
CA THR A 450 9.18 16.45 -2.01
C THR A 450 8.24 17.39 -2.77
N ILE A 451 7.13 17.82 -2.18
CA ILE A 451 6.10 18.60 -2.90
C ILE A 451 6.26 20.10 -2.78
N PHE A 452 6.70 20.64 -1.66
CA PHE A 452 6.75 22.10 -1.49
C PHE A 452 7.80 22.81 -2.37
N PRO A 453 9.07 22.34 -2.49
CA PRO A 453 10.09 23.06 -3.26
C PRO A 453 9.71 23.30 -4.73
N PRO A 454 9.23 22.28 -5.49
CA PRO A 454 8.78 22.49 -6.88
C PRO A 454 7.60 23.47 -6.97
N LEU A 455 6.65 23.40 -6.03
CA LEU A 455 5.52 24.31 -5.99
C LEU A 455 5.95 25.74 -5.67
N ARG A 456 6.87 25.90 -4.70
CA ARG A 456 7.42 27.25 -4.37
C ARG A 456 8.15 27.87 -5.55
N LYS A 457 8.91 27.07 -6.30
CA LYS A 457 9.65 27.55 -7.47
C LYS A 457 8.74 28.10 -8.57
N ARG A 458 7.55 27.51 -8.78
CA ARG A 458 6.61 27.92 -9.83
C ARG A 458 5.53 28.89 -9.38
N CYS A 459 5.27 29.01 -8.08
CA CYS A 459 4.23 29.89 -7.54
C CYS A 459 4.62 31.35 -7.66
N SER A 460 3.81 32.15 -8.33
CA SER A 460 4.02 33.60 -8.45
C SER A 460 3.45 34.40 -7.27
N GLY A 461 2.50 33.83 -6.56
CA GLY A 461 1.84 34.41 -5.39
C GLY A 461 2.26 33.74 -4.08
N LYS A 462 1.30 33.56 -3.19
CA LYS A 462 1.46 32.90 -1.90
C LYS A 462 1.13 31.43 -1.99
N ILE A 463 1.80 30.62 -1.15
CA ILE A 463 1.43 29.23 -0.89
C ILE A 463 0.75 29.16 0.47
N PHE A 464 -0.47 28.62 0.48
CA PHE A 464 -1.24 28.28 1.65
C PHE A 464 -1.22 26.77 1.84
N SER A 465 -1.03 26.28 3.07
CA SER A 465 -1.14 24.85 3.37
C SER A 465 -2.17 24.61 4.47
N VAL A 466 -3.06 23.62 4.26
CA VAL A 466 -4.01 23.12 5.25
C VAL A 466 -3.68 21.68 5.54
N PHE A 467 -3.28 21.36 6.78
CA PHE A 467 -2.93 19.99 7.18
C PHE A 467 -3.02 19.79 8.69
N GLY A 468 -2.98 18.52 9.09
CA GLY A 468 -2.91 18.07 10.47
C GLY A 468 -1.92 16.95 10.64
N SER A 469 -2.17 16.08 11.62
CA SER A 469 -1.45 14.85 11.83
C SER A 469 -2.36 13.81 12.49
N GLY A 470 -2.10 12.52 12.26
CA GLY A 470 -2.82 11.45 12.92
C GLY A 470 -2.47 11.37 14.42
N GLY A 471 -3.50 11.26 15.26
CA GLY A 471 -3.37 10.92 16.67
C GLY A 471 -2.97 9.46 16.87
N GLU A 472 -2.38 9.14 18.04
CA GLU A 472 -1.90 7.78 18.37
C GLU A 472 -0.89 7.23 17.35
N ARG A 473 -0.11 8.13 16.75
CA ARG A 473 0.95 7.87 15.76
C ARG A 473 2.25 8.52 16.22
N ASP A 474 3.27 8.46 15.37
CA ASP A 474 4.56 9.10 15.63
C ASP A 474 4.40 10.60 15.88
N VAL A 475 4.60 11.01 17.15
CA VAL A 475 4.52 12.40 17.58
C VAL A 475 5.74 13.22 17.16
N THR A 476 6.88 12.58 16.90
CA THR A 476 8.14 13.27 16.57
C THR A 476 8.10 13.97 15.22
N LYS A 477 7.25 13.51 14.31
CA LYS A 477 7.06 14.13 12.99
C LYS A 477 6.31 15.46 13.04
N ARG A 478 5.49 15.70 14.09
CA ARG A 478 4.58 16.87 14.18
C ARG A 478 5.32 18.21 14.10
N PRO A 479 6.32 18.48 14.97
CA PRO A 479 7.09 19.73 14.85
C PRO A 479 7.84 19.83 13.51
N LEU A 480 8.35 18.72 12.97
CA LEU A 480 9.06 18.72 11.69
C LEU A 480 8.13 19.09 10.51
N GLN A 481 6.87 18.60 10.51
CA GLN A 481 5.87 18.98 9.52
C GLN A 481 5.62 20.50 9.57
N GLY A 482 5.43 21.07 10.78
CA GLY A 482 5.24 22.52 10.97
C GLY A 482 6.44 23.32 10.48
N GLN A 483 7.65 22.89 10.80
CA GLN A 483 8.90 23.49 10.40
C GLN A 483 9.07 23.54 8.87
N ILE A 484 8.87 22.40 8.20
CA ILE A 484 9.00 22.32 6.73
C ILE A 484 7.92 23.15 6.04
N ALA A 485 6.67 23.06 6.50
CA ALA A 485 5.59 23.89 5.94
C ALA A 485 5.88 25.39 6.08
N ALA A 486 6.37 25.83 7.24
CA ALA A 486 6.72 27.23 7.49
C ALA A 486 7.84 27.77 6.57
N LYS A 487 8.80 26.90 6.21
CA LYS A 487 9.90 27.26 5.31
C LYS A 487 9.43 27.55 3.88
N TYR A 488 8.42 26.86 3.39
CA TYR A 488 8.01 26.94 1.98
C TYR A 488 6.67 27.65 1.76
N CYS A 489 5.78 27.65 2.75
CA CYS A 489 4.46 28.25 2.65
C CYS A 489 4.42 29.64 3.27
N ASP A 490 3.69 30.56 2.64
CA ASP A 490 3.48 31.92 3.18
C ASP A 490 2.50 31.89 4.35
N VAL A 491 1.49 31.01 4.28
CA VAL A 491 0.48 30.84 5.33
C VAL A 491 0.31 29.36 5.64
N VAL A 492 0.35 29.04 6.92
CA VAL A 492 0.14 27.68 7.44
C VAL A 492 -1.16 27.65 8.25
N VAL A 493 -2.09 26.79 7.88
CA VAL A 493 -3.34 26.57 8.60
C VAL A 493 -3.39 25.12 9.07
N LEU A 494 -3.51 24.92 10.37
CA LEU A 494 -3.51 23.62 11.00
C LEU A 494 -4.95 23.20 11.29
N ALA A 495 -5.34 22.04 10.79
CA ALA A 495 -6.69 21.50 10.89
C ALA A 495 -6.68 19.98 11.11
N ASP A 496 -7.79 19.44 11.62
CA ASP A 496 -7.90 18.02 11.95
C ASP A 496 -7.62 17.12 10.73
N GLU A 497 -6.86 16.07 11.00
CA GLU A 497 -6.69 14.91 10.10
C GLU A 497 -7.46 13.72 10.70
N ASP A 498 -6.86 12.98 11.62
CA ASP A 498 -7.50 11.95 12.43
C ASP A 498 -7.02 12.08 13.88
N PRO A 499 -7.60 12.92 14.71
CA PRO A 499 -7.14 13.12 16.10
C PRO A 499 -7.25 11.85 16.96
N ARG A 500 -8.18 10.96 16.65
CA ARG A 500 -8.43 9.70 17.38
C ARG A 500 -8.67 9.94 18.87
N GLY A 501 -7.87 9.30 19.75
CA GLY A 501 -8.00 9.44 21.20
C GLY A 501 -7.36 10.70 21.79
N GLU A 502 -6.61 11.48 21.00
CA GLU A 502 -5.95 12.70 21.44
C GLU A 502 -6.86 13.95 21.35
N ASP A 503 -6.53 15.00 22.12
CA ASP A 503 -7.17 16.31 21.97
C ASP A 503 -6.73 16.96 20.66
N PRO A 504 -7.67 17.34 19.76
CA PRO A 504 -7.33 17.87 18.45
C PRO A 504 -6.47 19.14 18.52
N VAL A 505 -6.80 20.07 19.41
CA VAL A 505 -6.11 21.36 19.52
C VAL A 505 -4.70 21.19 20.08
N GLU A 506 -4.52 20.33 21.08
CA GLU A 506 -3.20 20.05 21.65
C GLU A 506 -2.28 19.35 20.63
N LEU A 507 -2.83 18.48 19.79
CA LEU A 507 -2.10 17.87 18.69
C LEU A 507 -1.63 18.93 17.68
N LEU A 508 -2.50 19.85 17.28
CA LEU A 508 -2.18 20.91 16.32
C LEU A 508 -1.17 21.92 16.89
N LYS A 509 -1.19 22.20 18.21
CA LYS A 509 -0.16 23.02 18.89
C LYS A 509 1.24 22.42 18.78
N GLN A 510 1.37 21.10 18.77
CA GLN A 510 2.69 20.44 18.59
C GLN A 510 3.24 20.68 17.18
N ILE A 511 2.39 20.76 16.17
CA ILE A 511 2.78 21.13 14.81
C ILE A 511 3.12 22.62 14.74
N ALA A 512 2.27 23.47 15.35
CA ALA A 512 2.46 24.92 15.40
C ALA A 512 3.82 25.31 16.01
N ALA A 513 4.23 24.64 17.08
CA ALA A 513 5.53 24.87 17.72
C ALA A 513 6.72 24.70 16.75
N GLY A 514 6.61 23.84 15.74
CA GLY A 514 7.60 23.73 14.67
C GLY A 514 7.57 24.92 13.71
N ALA A 515 6.38 25.37 13.32
CA ALA A 515 6.22 26.51 12.44
C ALA A 515 6.67 27.84 13.10
N GLU A 516 6.41 28.02 14.39
CA GLU A 516 6.85 29.19 15.15
C GLU A 516 8.39 29.27 15.24
N LYS A 517 9.09 28.12 15.33
CA LYS A 517 10.57 28.08 15.29
C LYS A 517 11.14 28.59 13.96
N GLU A 518 10.43 28.46 12.88
CA GLU A 518 10.77 29.02 11.55
C GLU A 518 10.26 30.45 11.36
N GLY A 519 9.73 31.08 12.40
CA GLY A 519 9.34 32.50 12.39
C GLY A 519 7.89 32.80 12.02
N LYS A 520 7.03 31.78 11.90
CA LYS A 520 5.59 31.98 11.73
C LYS A 520 4.97 32.54 13.00
N ILE A 521 3.99 33.45 12.83
CA ILE A 521 3.35 34.17 13.92
C ILE A 521 1.87 33.77 13.98
N MET A 522 1.45 33.29 15.16
CA MET A 522 0.07 32.90 15.42
C MET A 522 -0.89 34.08 15.10
N ASP A 523 -2.02 33.77 14.51
CA ASP A 523 -3.08 34.67 14.06
C ASP A 523 -2.65 35.71 12.98
N LYS A 524 -1.47 35.52 12.37
CA LYS A 524 -0.98 36.35 11.26
C LYS A 524 -0.72 35.50 10.00
N ASP A 525 0.17 34.52 10.10
CA ASP A 525 0.56 33.63 9.02
C ASP A 525 0.63 32.16 9.46
N LEU A 526 0.21 31.88 10.71
CA LEU A 526 -0.03 30.58 11.31
C LEU A 526 -1.39 30.61 12.00
N PHE A 527 -2.25 29.66 11.65
CA PHE A 527 -3.60 29.54 12.21
C PHE A 527 -3.88 28.13 12.69
N ILE A 528 -4.57 27.99 13.83
CA ILE A 528 -5.15 26.73 14.29
C ILE A 528 -6.67 26.83 14.14
N ILE A 529 -7.21 26.13 13.15
CA ILE A 529 -8.64 26.03 12.88
C ILE A 529 -8.97 24.55 12.82
N HIS A 530 -9.21 23.93 13.97
CA HIS A 530 -9.31 22.49 14.08
C HIS A 530 -10.42 21.89 13.18
N GLU A 531 -11.57 22.56 13.04
CA GLU A 531 -12.63 22.15 12.12
C GLU A 531 -12.16 22.30 10.67
N ARG A 532 -11.79 21.16 10.03
CA ARG A 532 -11.16 21.16 8.71
C ARG A 532 -11.99 21.84 7.62
N GLN A 533 -13.30 21.64 7.63
CA GLN A 533 -14.23 22.29 6.69
C GLN A 533 -14.20 23.83 6.81
N LYS A 534 -14.09 24.34 8.03
CA LYS A 534 -13.96 25.77 8.30
C LYS A 534 -12.59 26.29 7.87
N ALA A 535 -11.53 25.54 8.16
CA ALA A 535 -10.16 25.89 7.74
C ALA A 535 -10.07 26.07 6.22
N ILE A 536 -10.65 25.17 5.44
CA ILE A 536 -10.67 25.24 3.97
C ILE A 536 -11.39 26.51 3.50
N ARG A 537 -12.56 26.85 4.06
CA ARG A 537 -13.30 28.07 3.71
C ARG A 537 -12.52 29.34 4.02
N GLU A 538 -11.88 29.39 5.18
CA GLU A 538 -11.09 30.59 5.57
C GLU A 538 -9.87 30.76 4.67
N VAL A 539 -9.17 29.68 4.31
CA VAL A 539 -8.04 29.76 3.38
C VAL A 539 -8.49 30.19 1.99
N PHE A 540 -9.60 29.70 1.48
CA PHE A 540 -10.11 30.10 0.16
C PHE A 540 -10.53 31.58 0.10
N LYS A 541 -11.02 32.15 1.21
CA LYS A 541 -11.32 33.60 1.30
C LYS A 541 -10.04 34.46 1.27
N MET A 542 -8.92 33.92 1.78
CA MET A 542 -7.64 34.64 1.82
C MET A 542 -6.89 34.57 0.48
N ALA A 543 -7.09 33.49 -0.29
CA ALA A 543 -6.35 33.21 -1.51
C ALA A 543 -6.73 34.15 -2.66
N GLN A 544 -5.74 34.57 -3.44
CA GLN A 544 -5.87 35.49 -4.55
C GLN A 544 -5.29 34.89 -5.85
N LYS A 545 -5.46 35.62 -6.94
CA LYS A 545 -4.93 35.22 -8.25
C LYS A 545 -3.41 35.00 -8.19
N GLY A 546 -2.98 33.80 -8.63
CA GLY A 546 -1.57 33.40 -8.66
C GLY A 546 -1.12 32.64 -7.42
N ASP A 547 -2.00 32.53 -6.41
CA ASP A 547 -1.73 31.73 -5.21
C ASP A 547 -1.97 30.25 -5.44
N ILE A 548 -1.34 29.42 -4.58
CA ILE A 548 -1.56 27.97 -4.51
C ILE A 548 -2.08 27.62 -3.12
N VAL A 549 -3.18 26.91 -3.05
CA VAL A 549 -3.72 26.33 -1.82
C VAL A 549 -3.53 24.81 -1.83
N LEU A 550 -2.85 24.29 -0.81
CA LEU A 550 -2.57 22.86 -0.63
C LEU A 550 -3.43 22.31 0.50
N LEU A 551 -4.26 21.31 0.19
CA LEU A 551 -5.03 20.54 1.16
C LEU A 551 -4.35 19.18 1.33
N LEU A 552 -3.69 18.96 2.47
CA LEU A 552 -2.79 17.81 2.68
C LEU A 552 -3.31 16.88 3.78
N GLY A 553 -2.95 15.58 3.65
CA GLY A 553 -3.18 14.55 4.66
C GLY A 553 -4.46 13.73 4.45
N LYS A 554 -5.64 14.36 4.32
CA LYS A 554 -6.94 13.64 4.19
C LYS A 554 -7.21 13.08 2.80
N SER A 555 -6.99 13.87 1.77
CA SER A 555 -6.93 13.41 0.37
C SER A 555 -8.09 12.50 -0.08
N HIS A 556 -7.85 11.19 -0.19
CA HIS A 556 -8.80 10.18 -0.64
C HIS A 556 -9.59 9.52 0.48
N GLU A 557 -9.23 9.77 1.73
CA GLU A 557 -9.90 9.19 2.88
C GLU A 557 -11.35 9.70 2.99
N ASN A 558 -12.24 8.83 3.45
CA ASN A 558 -13.69 9.08 3.46
C ASN A 558 -14.24 9.44 4.84
N SER A 559 -13.37 9.71 5.81
CA SER A 559 -13.76 10.05 7.17
C SER A 559 -12.68 10.81 7.93
N ILE A 560 -13.06 11.49 9.02
CA ILE A 560 -12.18 11.96 10.08
C ILE A 560 -12.50 11.18 11.35
N ILE A 561 -11.49 10.56 11.96
CA ILE A 561 -11.65 9.68 13.12
C ILE A 561 -11.39 10.47 14.40
N TYR A 562 -12.39 10.61 15.24
CA TYR A 562 -12.34 11.18 16.57
C TYR A 562 -12.46 10.10 17.65
N LYS A 563 -12.19 10.43 18.90
CA LYS A 563 -12.18 9.50 20.04
C LYS A 563 -13.46 8.68 20.18
N ASN A 564 -14.62 9.30 19.97
CA ASN A 564 -15.93 8.70 20.27
C ASN A 564 -16.81 8.52 19.02
N TYR A 565 -16.38 9.01 17.87
CA TYR A 565 -17.14 8.92 16.62
C TYR A 565 -16.25 9.05 15.41
N THR A 566 -16.75 8.58 14.28
CA THR A 566 -16.15 8.77 12.96
C THR A 566 -17.05 9.67 12.14
N MET A 567 -16.52 10.82 11.70
CA MET A 567 -17.24 11.77 10.87
C MET A 567 -17.06 11.41 9.39
N PRO A 568 -18.12 11.16 8.61
CA PRO A 568 -18.00 11.02 7.16
C PRO A 568 -17.41 12.32 6.55
N TYR A 569 -16.45 12.16 5.66
CA TYR A 569 -15.72 13.29 5.08
C TYR A 569 -15.19 12.94 3.68
N ASP A 570 -15.23 13.86 2.74
CA ASP A 570 -14.58 13.74 1.43
C ASP A 570 -13.95 15.07 1.06
N GLU A 571 -12.63 15.13 1.05
CA GLU A 571 -11.83 16.34 0.83
C GLU A 571 -12.14 17.02 -0.51
N ILE A 572 -12.33 16.24 -1.56
CA ILE A 572 -12.60 16.77 -2.90
C ILE A 572 -13.98 17.42 -2.95
N SER A 573 -14.99 16.74 -2.40
CA SER A 573 -16.35 17.27 -2.34
C SER A 573 -16.44 18.53 -1.47
N GLU A 574 -15.75 18.54 -0.33
CA GLU A 574 -15.69 19.67 0.58
C GLU A 574 -15.01 20.88 -0.07
N ALA A 575 -13.86 20.68 -0.74
CA ALA A 575 -13.17 21.74 -1.46
C ALA A 575 -14.04 22.34 -2.58
N LYS A 576 -14.70 21.51 -3.38
CA LYS A 576 -15.61 21.96 -4.43
C LYS A 576 -16.79 22.73 -3.88
N GLN A 577 -17.38 22.28 -2.77
CA GLN A 577 -18.47 22.98 -2.11
C GLN A 577 -18.02 24.34 -1.59
N ALA A 578 -16.88 24.41 -0.88
CA ALA A 578 -16.32 25.64 -0.35
C ALA A 578 -16.01 26.65 -1.47
N LEU A 579 -15.46 26.21 -2.61
CA LEU A 579 -15.23 27.06 -3.78
C LEU A 579 -16.54 27.63 -4.34
N LYS A 580 -17.57 26.82 -4.48
CA LYS A 580 -18.89 27.28 -4.95
C LYS A 580 -19.54 28.31 -4.02
N GLU A 581 -19.27 28.23 -2.71
CA GLU A 581 -19.78 29.17 -1.72
C GLU A 581 -19.11 30.57 -1.86
N ILE A 582 -17.80 30.62 -2.17
CA ILE A 582 -17.08 31.90 -2.30
C ILE A 582 -17.19 32.52 -3.69
N LEU A 583 -17.57 31.77 -4.72
CA LEU A 583 -17.73 32.24 -6.09
C LEU A 583 -19.14 32.77 -6.38
N LYS A 584 -20.07 32.59 -5.43
CA LYS A 584 -21.42 33.19 -5.45
C LYS A 584 -21.38 34.66 -4.99
#